data_837a86b02b340363f010e0e889b5b213
#
_entry.id   837a86b02b340363f010e0e889b5b213
#
_cell.length_a   1.000
_cell.length_b   1.000
_cell.length_c   1.000
_cell.angle_alpha   90.00
_cell.angle_beta   90.00
_cell.angle_gamma   90.00
#
_symmetry.space_group_name_H-M   'P 1'
#
loop_
_entity.id
_entity.type
_entity.pdbx_description
1 polymer ?
#
loop_
_entity_poly.entity_id
_entity_poly.type
_entity_poly.pdbx_seq_one_letter_code
_entity_poly.pdbx_strand_id
1 'polypeptide(L)'
;MTLMILLIVAILLAGWVAFCGYRWSWGPFASLHNLVTAKYPGNQPQYALSSVEKVSDSPLENKRIVFLGSSVTYGSSSLGVSFADYICARNGAIMAKEALSGTTMADNGPMSYLSRLKRMDKNMDVDLFVCQVSTNDAWTKAPVGDFTGPEVSAYDTSTVIGGTEAILA
;
A
#
# COMPACT_ATOMS: atom_id res chain seq x y z
N MET A 1 -35.54 27.02 18.77
CA MET A 1 -35.51 26.02 17.70
C MET A 1 -34.20 26.10 16.86
N THR A 2 -33.86 27.26 16.31
CA THR A 2 -32.66 27.45 15.45
C THR A 2 -31.34 27.09 16.14
N LEU A 3 -31.13 27.52 17.40
CA LEU A 3 -29.91 27.23 18.15
C LEU A 3 -29.72 25.71 18.41
N MET A 4 -30.80 25.00 18.71
CA MET A 4 -30.76 23.55 18.91
C MET A 4 -30.40 22.80 17.61
N ILE A 5 -30.94 23.25 16.47
CA ILE A 5 -30.61 22.66 15.16
C ILE A 5 -29.14 22.90 14.85
N LEU A 6 -28.63 24.11 15.07
CA LEU A 6 -27.20 24.42 14.86
C LEU A 6 -26.28 23.55 15.73
N LEU A 7 -26.67 23.35 16.99
CA LEU A 7 -25.89 22.49 17.91
C LEU A 7 -25.86 21.02 17.42
N ILE A 8 -27.01 20.49 16.99
CA ILE A 8 -27.10 19.12 16.45
C ILE A 8 -26.20 18.99 15.20
N VAL A 9 -26.29 19.93 14.27
CA VAL A 9 -25.45 19.92 13.05
C VAL A 9 -23.97 19.99 13.41
N ALA A 10 -23.57 20.83 14.37
CA ALA A 10 -22.17 20.92 14.81
C ALA A 10 -21.68 19.59 15.42
N ILE A 11 -22.49 18.92 16.24
CA ILE A 11 -22.14 17.60 16.81
C ILE A 11 -22.01 16.54 15.72
N LEU A 12 -22.91 16.51 14.73
CA LEU A 12 -22.83 15.56 13.62
C LEU A 12 -21.59 15.79 12.75
N LEU A 13 -21.25 17.05 12.46
CA LEU A 13 -20.03 17.39 11.72
C LEU A 13 -18.77 17.01 12.51
N ALA A 14 -18.70 17.29 13.80
CA ALA A 14 -17.58 16.89 14.64
C ALA A 14 -17.44 15.37 14.69
N GLY A 15 -18.53 14.64 14.84
CA GLY A 15 -18.55 13.18 14.80
C GLY A 15 -18.08 12.62 13.45
N TRP A 16 -18.51 13.23 12.35
CA TRP A 16 -18.06 12.86 11.01
C TRP A 16 -16.56 13.11 10.80
N VAL A 17 -16.06 14.27 11.23
CA VAL A 17 -14.62 14.59 11.16
C VAL A 17 -13.79 13.61 11.98
N ALA A 18 -14.25 13.28 13.20
CA ALA A 18 -13.59 12.30 14.05
C ALA A 18 -13.57 10.90 13.42
N PHE A 19 -14.72 10.46 12.86
CA PHE A 19 -14.82 9.18 12.14
C PHE A 19 -13.88 9.13 10.93
N CYS A 20 -13.89 10.17 10.09
CA CYS A 20 -13.01 10.26 8.94
C CYS A 20 -11.53 10.27 9.35
N GLY A 21 -11.17 11.05 10.37
CA GLY A 21 -9.82 11.10 10.90
C GLY A 21 -9.34 9.75 11.42
N TYR A 22 -10.21 9.03 12.15
CA TYR A 22 -9.94 7.68 12.60
C TYR A 22 -9.83 6.71 11.40
N ARG A 23 -10.78 6.74 10.47
CA ARG A 23 -10.85 5.78 9.35
C ARG A 23 -9.68 5.91 8.38
N TRP A 24 -9.18 7.12 8.15
CA TRP A 24 -8.09 7.40 7.22
C TRP A 24 -6.80 7.89 7.88
N SER A 25 -6.70 7.77 9.19
CA SER A 25 -5.47 8.09 9.97
C SER A 25 -4.95 9.49 9.72
N TRP A 26 -5.82 10.51 9.73
CA TRP A 26 -5.38 11.90 9.56
C TRP A 26 -5.74 12.80 10.77
N GLY A 27 -5.06 13.94 10.84
CA GLY A 27 -5.25 14.92 11.91
C GLY A 27 -5.00 14.31 13.30
N PRO A 28 -5.62 14.85 14.34
CA PRO A 28 -5.42 14.42 15.74
C PRO A 28 -5.94 13.00 16.02
N PHE A 29 -6.78 12.46 15.12
CA PHE A 29 -7.38 11.13 15.28
C PHE A 29 -6.49 9.99 14.76
N ALA A 30 -5.41 10.30 14.03
CA ALA A 30 -4.43 9.31 13.58
C ALA A 30 -3.82 8.54 14.76
N SER A 31 -3.54 9.23 15.87
CA SER A 31 -3.03 8.60 17.10
C SER A 31 -4.01 7.57 17.67
N LEU A 32 -5.31 7.85 17.63
CA LEU A 32 -6.34 6.90 18.09
C LEU A 32 -6.41 5.68 17.18
N HIS A 33 -6.32 5.86 15.85
CA HIS A 33 -6.23 4.75 14.90
C HIS A 33 -5.02 3.86 15.22
N ASN A 34 -3.85 4.43 15.43
CA ASN A 34 -2.64 3.71 15.75
C ASN A 34 -2.74 2.96 17.09
N LEU A 35 -3.34 3.59 18.12
CA LEU A 35 -3.58 2.94 19.41
C LEU A 35 -4.51 1.72 19.32
N VAL A 36 -5.54 1.80 18.48
CA VAL A 36 -6.45 0.67 18.25
C VAL A 36 -5.75 -0.41 17.42
N THR A 37 -5.04 -0.02 16.36
CA THR A 37 -4.32 -0.94 15.47
C THR A 37 -3.21 -1.68 16.22
N ALA A 38 -2.52 -1.02 17.14
CA ALA A 38 -1.49 -1.64 17.99
C ALA A 38 -2.01 -2.82 18.84
N LYS A 39 -3.33 -2.86 19.11
CA LYS A 39 -3.96 -3.96 19.86
C LYS A 39 -4.31 -5.18 19.00
N TYR A 40 -4.18 -5.10 17.69
CA TYR A 40 -4.44 -6.25 16.82
C TYR A 40 -3.47 -7.39 17.12
N PRO A 41 -3.92 -8.65 17.03
CA PRO A 41 -3.08 -9.81 17.37
C PRO A 41 -1.73 -9.82 16.65
N GLY A 42 -1.69 -9.44 15.36
CA GLY A 42 -0.46 -9.38 14.56
C GLY A 42 0.50 -8.23 14.91
N ASN A 43 0.09 -7.28 15.77
CA ASN A 43 0.91 -6.13 16.18
C ASN A 43 1.47 -6.27 17.59
N GLN A 44 1.39 -7.47 18.17
CA GLN A 44 1.94 -7.74 19.49
C GLN A 44 3.48 -7.79 19.45
N PRO A 45 4.17 -7.52 20.58
CA PRO A 45 5.65 -7.40 20.64
C PRO A 45 6.42 -8.58 20.03
N GLN A 46 5.90 -9.81 20.14
CA GLN A 46 6.53 -10.99 19.54
C GLN A 46 6.62 -10.96 18.01
N TYR A 47 5.79 -10.13 17.37
CA TYR A 47 5.79 -9.92 15.93
C TYR A 47 6.46 -8.60 15.52
N ALA A 48 7.14 -7.91 16.43
CA ALA A 48 7.85 -6.68 16.08
C ALA A 48 9.05 -6.97 15.17
N LEU A 49 9.41 -6.03 14.31
CA LEU A 49 10.61 -6.17 13.45
C LEU A 49 11.89 -6.40 14.26
N SER A 50 11.95 -5.87 15.49
CA SER A 50 13.06 -6.09 16.41
C SER A 50 13.20 -7.54 16.89
N SER A 51 12.15 -8.35 16.71
CA SER A 51 12.17 -9.79 17.06
C SER A 51 12.55 -10.67 15.87
N VAL A 52 12.85 -10.08 14.69
CA VAL A 52 13.23 -10.83 13.50
C VAL A 52 14.67 -11.29 13.60
N GLU A 53 14.86 -12.60 13.58
CA GLU A 53 16.19 -13.20 13.47
C GLU A 53 16.71 -13.09 12.03
N LYS A 54 17.92 -12.57 11.87
CA LYS A 54 18.58 -12.51 10.57
C LYS A 54 19.04 -13.90 10.12
N VAL A 55 18.87 -14.17 8.85
CA VAL A 55 19.46 -15.34 8.21
C VAL A 55 20.91 -15.03 7.91
N SER A 56 21.84 -15.91 8.30
CA SER A 56 23.23 -15.85 7.86
C SER A 56 23.34 -16.27 6.39
N ASP A 57 24.26 -15.65 5.67
CA ASP A 57 24.57 -15.97 4.27
C ASP A 57 23.34 -15.93 3.34
N SER A 58 22.43 -14.99 3.57
CA SER A 58 21.26 -14.80 2.72
C SER A 58 21.67 -14.37 1.30
N PRO A 59 21.11 -14.99 0.24
CA PRO A 59 21.34 -14.54 -1.14
C PRO A 59 20.76 -13.15 -1.42
N LEU A 60 19.94 -12.62 -0.52
CA LEU A 60 19.35 -11.28 -0.61
C LEU A 60 20.13 -10.24 0.20
N GLU A 61 21.20 -10.62 0.89
CA GLU A 61 21.98 -9.67 1.68
C GLU A 61 22.55 -8.57 0.76
N ASN A 62 22.36 -7.31 1.17
CA ASN A 62 22.72 -6.11 0.40
C ASN A 62 22.04 -5.96 -0.96
N LYS A 63 21.10 -6.85 -1.33
CA LYS A 63 20.31 -6.73 -2.55
C LYS A 63 19.22 -5.68 -2.38
N ARG A 64 19.04 -4.82 -3.38
CA ARG A 64 17.98 -3.84 -3.38
C ARG A 64 16.70 -4.44 -3.95
N ILE A 65 15.65 -4.46 -3.11
CA ILE A 65 14.35 -5.00 -3.47
C ILE A 65 13.35 -3.85 -3.53
N VAL A 66 12.73 -3.67 -4.69
CA VAL A 66 11.60 -2.75 -4.87
C VAL A 66 10.31 -3.52 -4.61
N PHE A 67 9.47 -2.98 -3.75
CA PHE A 67 8.12 -3.51 -3.48
C PHE A 67 7.08 -2.50 -3.95
N LEU A 68 6.34 -2.86 -4.98
CA LEU A 68 5.19 -2.09 -5.47
C LEU A 68 3.91 -2.74 -4.97
N GLY A 69 3.02 -1.95 -4.34
CA GLY A 69 1.81 -2.52 -3.77
C GLY A 69 0.77 -1.55 -3.26
N SER A 70 -0.26 -2.11 -2.62
CA SER A 70 -1.33 -1.37 -1.97
C SER A 70 -1.27 -1.45 -0.45
N SER A 71 -2.41 -1.54 0.23
CA SER A 71 -2.53 -1.57 1.69
C SER A 71 -1.80 -2.73 2.36
N VAL A 72 -1.72 -3.89 1.70
CA VAL A 72 -1.01 -5.08 2.21
C VAL A 72 0.49 -4.83 2.22
N THR A 73 1.04 -4.33 1.12
CA THR A 73 2.46 -3.97 1.02
C THR A 73 2.80 -2.77 1.89
N TYR A 74 1.88 -1.82 2.05
CA TYR A 74 2.04 -0.70 2.99
C TYR A 74 2.10 -1.17 4.44
N GLY A 75 1.27 -2.15 4.82
CA GLY A 75 1.09 -2.60 6.20
C GLY A 75 0.04 -1.76 6.95
N SER A 76 -1.11 -1.44 6.30
CA SER A 76 -2.10 -0.52 6.87
C SER A 76 -2.76 -1.02 8.16
N SER A 77 -2.83 -2.35 8.38
CA SER A 77 -3.33 -2.95 9.61
C SER A 77 -2.21 -3.30 10.61
N SER A 78 -0.97 -2.93 10.31
CA SER A 78 0.23 -3.27 11.10
C SER A 78 1.19 -2.09 11.25
N LEU A 79 0.64 -0.87 11.40
CA LEU A 79 1.38 0.36 11.69
C LEU A 79 2.46 0.70 10.66
N GLY A 80 2.21 0.34 9.40
CA GLY A 80 3.17 0.57 8.30
C GLY A 80 4.23 -0.53 8.15
N VAL A 81 4.18 -1.57 8.96
CA VAL A 81 5.06 -2.74 8.85
C VAL A 81 4.36 -3.83 8.04
N SER A 82 5.04 -4.40 7.05
CA SER A 82 4.48 -5.40 6.14
C SER A 82 5.45 -6.54 5.89
N PHE A 83 5.04 -7.52 5.10
CA PHE A 83 5.90 -8.60 4.65
C PHE A 83 7.21 -8.09 4.00
N ALA A 84 7.18 -6.93 3.32
CA ALA A 84 8.36 -6.33 2.72
C ALA A 84 9.42 -5.98 3.79
N ASP A 85 8.97 -5.39 4.90
CA ASP A 85 9.84 -5.03 6.02
C ASP A 85 10.46 -6.27 6.66
N TYR A 86 9.68 -7.35 6.85
CA TYR A 86 10.17 -8.61 7.40
C TYR A 86 11.15 -9.32 6.48
N ILE A 87 10.87 -9.35 5.17
CA ILE A 87 11.79 -9.93 4.18
C ILE A 87 13.14 -9.21 4.25
N CYS A 88 13.13 -7.88 4.22
CA CYS A 88 14.36 -7.11 4.23
C CYS A 88 15.10 -7.22 5.56
N ALA A 89 14.41 -7.11 6.70
CA ALA A 89 15.00 -7.24 8.02
C ALA A 89 15.65 -8.63 8.23
N ARG A 90 14.95 -9.70 7.79
CA ARG A 90 15.43 -11.08 7.94
C ARG A 90 16.65 -11.38 7.07
N ASN A 91 16.71 -10.80 5.89
CA ASN A 91 17.71 -11.14 4.89
C ASN A 91 18.84 -10.09 4.73
N GLY A 92 18.80 -8.99 5.46
CA GLY A 92 19.76 -7.91 5.29
C GLY A 92 19.65 -7.18 3.93
N ALA A 93 18.46 -7.19 3.32
CA ALA A 93 18.21 -6.55 2.05
C ALA A 93 17.93 -5.04 2.20
N ILE A 94 18.20 -4.29 1.14
CA ILE A 94 17.90 -2.85 1.04
C ILE A 94 16.49 -2.70 0.47
N MET A 95 15.60 -2.06 1.21
CA MET A 95 14.20 -1.91 0.82
C MET A 95 13.93 -0.59 0.09
N ALA A 96 13.20 -0.67 -1.03
CA ALA A 96 12.51 0.45 -1.65
C ALA A 96 11.01 0.11 -1.70
N LYS A 97 10.22 0.64 -0.76
CA LYS A 97 8.80 0.32 -0.62
C LYS A 97 7.94 1.43 -1.19
N GLU A 98 7.35 1.18 -2.37
CA GLU A 98 6.39 2.05 -3.05
C GLU A 98 4.98 1.44 -2.87
N ALA A 99 4.33 1.78 -1.78
CA ALA A 99 3.05 1.20 -1.40
C ALA A 99 2.07 2.26 -0.88
N LEU A 100 0.84 2.20 -1.38
CA LEU A 100 -0.22 3.13 -0.99
C LEU A 100 -1.56 2.42 -0.90
N SER A 101 -2.24 2.55 0.23
CA SER A 101 -3.54 1.92 0.47
C SER A 101 -4.60 2.40 -0.52
N GLY A 102 -5.46 1.48 -0.98
CA GLY A 102 -6.59 1.81 -1.86
C GLY A 102 -6.24 1.93 -3.34
N THR A 103 -4.98 1.70 -3.73
CA THR A 103 -4.54 1.86 -5.13
C THR A 103 -4.72 0.59 -5.95
N THR A 104 -4.79 0.72 -7.27
CA THR A 104 -5.22 -0.28 -8.26
C THR A 104 -4.14 -0.61 -9.27
N MET A 105 -4.23 -1.80 -9.87
CA MET A 105 -3.44 -2.21 -11.03
C MET A 105 -3.87 -1.43 -12.28
N ALA A 106 -5.19 -1.35 -12.51
CA ALA A 106 -5.75 -0.51 -13.56
C ALA A 106 -5.37 0.96 -13.32
N ASP A 107 -4.93 1.64 -14.37
CA ASP A 107 -4.47 3.05 -14.31
C ASP A 107 -5.67 4.00 -14.29
N ASN A 108 -6.31 4.09 -13.14
CA ASN A 108 -7.50 4.90 -12.89
C ASN A 108 -7.20 6.26 -12.25
N GLY A 109 -5.94 6.70 -12.30
CA GLY A 109 -5.54 8.01 -11.77
C GLY A 109 -4.10 8.09 -11.28
N PRO A 110 -3.68 9.25 -10.77
CA PRO A 110 -2.27 9.55 -10.48
C PRO A 110 -1.65 8.70 -9.37
N MET A 111 -2.48 7.94 -8.64
CA MET A 111 -2.04 7.08 -7.54
C MET A 111 -2.09 5.59 -7.88
N SER A 112 -2.43 5.21 -9.11
CA SER A 112 -2.36 3.83 -9.60
C SER A 112 -0.94 3.26 -9.49
N TYR A 113 -0.80 1.94 -9.55
CA TYR A 113 0.51 1.29 -9.51
C TYR A 113 1.41 1.78 -10.65
N LEU A 114 0.90 1.80 -11.88
CA LEU A 114 1.64 2.23 -13.05
C LEU A 114 2.05 3.71 -12.95
N SER A 115 1.15 4.57 -12.50
CA SER A 115 1.43 6.01 -12.32
C SER A 115 2.50 6.25 -11.25
N ARG A 116 2.55 5.43 -10.19
CA ARG A 116 3.59 5.52 -9.16
C ARG A 116 4.92 4.95 -9.65
N LEU A 117 4.90 3.82 -10.34
CA LEU A 117 6.09 3.22 -10.95
C LEU A 117 6.79 4.19 -11.92
N LYS A 118 6.03 4.90 -12.75
CA LYS A 118 6.56 5.91 -13.68
C LYS A 118 7.29 7.08 -12.99
N ARG A 119 6.98 7.34 -11.71
CA ARG A 119 7.62 8.41 -10.92
C ARG A 119 8.82 7.94 -10.09
N MET A 120 9.07 6.64 -10.02
CA MET A 120 10.25 6.13 -9.33
C MET A 120 11.54 6.57 -10.04
N ASP A 121 12.61 6.64 -9.28
CA ASP A 121 13.93 6.96 -9.84
C ASP A 121 14.38 5.84 -10.80
N LYS A 122 14.49 6.18 -12.07
CA LYS A 122 14.89 5.26 -13.13
C LYS A 122 16.36 4.88 -13.10
N ASN A 123 17.18 5.58 -12.32
CA ASN A 123 18.61 5.29 -12.16
C ASN A 123 18.85 4.42 -10.92
N MET A 124 17.81 3.98 -10.25
CA MET A 124 17.93 3.08 -9.09
C MET A 124 18.38 1.70 -9.56
N ASP A 125 19.51 1.23 -9.07
CA ASP A 125 19.91 -0.16 -9.25
C ASP A 125 18.95 -1.06 -8.47
N VAL A 126 18.28 -1.98 -9.16
CA VAL A 126 17.27 -2.89 -8.59
C VAL A 126 17.69 -4.33 -8.85
N ASP A 127 17.89 -5.10 -7.78
CA ASP A 127 18.19 -6.53 -7.90
C ASP A 127 16.93 -7.38 -8.01
N LEU A 128 15.84 -6.96 -7.36
CA LEU A 128 14.57 -7.69 -7.36
C LEU A 128 13.41 -6.71 -7.33
N PHE A 129 12.42 -6.95 -8.19
CA PHE A 129 11.16 -6.23 -8.20
C PHE A 129 10.01 -7.15 -7.77
N VAL A 130 9.25 -6.73 -6.77
CA VAL A 130 8.11 -7.48 -6.22
C VAL A 130 6.86 -6.62 -6.36
N CYS A 131 5.94 -7.05 -7.19
CA CYS A 131 4.63 -6.42 -7.34
C CYS A 131 3.55 -7.27 -6.65
N GLN A 132 2.93 -6.71 -5.61
CA GLN A 132 1.81 -7.36 -4.94
C GLN A 132 0.51 -6.93 -5.63
N VAL A 133 -0.14 -7.86 -6.30
CA VAL A 133 -1.39 -7.63 -7.03
C VAL A 133 -2.47 -7.07 -6.09
N SER A 134 -3.19 -6.06 -6.56
CA SER A 134 -4.22 -5.37 -5.78
C SER A 134 -5.56 -6.08 -5.81
N THR A 135 -6.25 -6.08 -4.67
CA THR A 135 -7.67 -6.46 -4.58
C THR A 135 -8.61 -5.27 -4.76
N ASN A 136 -8.07 -4.05 -4.80
CA ASN A 136 -8.87 -2.83 -4.91
C ASN A 136 -9.53 -2.67 -6.29
N ASP A 137 -8.97 -3.30 -7.30
CA ASP A 137 -9.55 -3.32 -8.65
C ASP A 137 -10.97 -3.91 -8.66
N ALA A 138 -11.21 -4.94 -7.85
CA ALA A 138 -12.54 -5.51 -7.66
C ALA A 138 -13.51 -4.50 -6.98
N TRP A 139 -13.04 -3.74 -6.00
CA TRP A 139 -13.84 -2.71 -5.33
C TRP A 139 -14.18 -1.54 -6.24
N THR A 140 -13.24 -1.14 -7.09
CA THR A 140 -13.45 -0.07 -8.06
C THR A 140 -14.18 -0.55 -9.31
N LYS A 141 -14.48 -1.86 -9.41
CA LYS A 141 -15.07 -2.51 -10.59
C LYS A 141 -14.27 -2.25 -11.86
N ALA A 142 -12.95 -2.22 -11.74
CA ALA A 142 -12.08 -2.07 -12.89
C ALA A 142 -12.30 -3.24 -13.87
N PRO A 143 -12.36 -3.01 -15.18
CA PRO A 143 -12.45 -4.08 -16.17
C PRO A 143 -11.26 -5.03 -16.03
N VAL A 144 -11.49 -6.33 -16.15
CA VAL A 144 -10.39 -7.32 -16.07
C VAL A 144 -9.46 -7.15 -17.28
N GLY A 145 -10.03 -7.01 -18.48
CA GLY A 145 -9.28 -6.95 -19.74
C GLY A 145 -8.83 -8.31 -20.23
N ASP A 146 -8.19 -8.32 -21.39
CA ASP A 146 -7.64 -9.51 -22.03
C ASP A 146 -6.11 -9.44 -22.05
N PHE A 147 -5.47 -10.61 -22.00
CA PHE A 147 -4.01 -10.72 -22.13
C PHE A 147 -3.59 -10.46 -23.58
N THR A 148 -2.67 -9.52 -23.77
CA THR A 148 -2.19 -9.11 -25.10
C THR A 148 -0.78 -9.62 -25.41
N GLY A 149 0.03 -9.91 -24.41
CA GLY A 149 1.40 -10.41 -24.55
C GLY A 149 2.43 -9.31 -24.81
N PRO A 150 3.72 -9.68 -24.94
CA PRO A 150 4.81 -8.72 -25.02
C PRO A 150 4.98 -8.05 -26.39
N GLU A 151 4.31 -8.53 -27.42
CA GLU A 151 4.47 -8.09 -28.81
C GLU A 151 3.63 -6.86 -29.20
N VAL A 152 2.96 -6.22 -28.24
CA VAL A 152 2.08 -5.09 -28.49
C VAL A 152 2.80 -3.75 -28.36
N SER A 153 2.37 -2.77 -29.16
CA SER A 153 2.90 -1.41 -29.12
C SER A 153 2.40 -0.59 -27.90
N ALA A 154 1.26 -0.99 -27.32
CA ALA A 154 0.68 -0.35 -26.15
C ALA A 154 -0.31 -1.30 -25.44
N TYR A 155 -0.38 -1.22 -24.12
CA TYR A 155 -1.31 -1.96 -23.28
C TYR A 155 -2.53 -1.11 -22.93
N ASP A 156 -3.72 -1.73 -22.84
CA ASP A 156 -4.90 -1.06 -22.31
C ASP A 156 -4.82 -0.95 -20.79
N THR A 157 -4.10 0.04 -20.32
CA THR A 157 -3.85 0.26 -18.89
C THR A 157 -5.11 0.62 -18.10
N SER A 158 -6.26 0.86 -18.73
CA SER A 158 -7.53 1.06 -18.03
C SER A 158 -8.09 -0.24 -17.44
N THR A 159 -7.53 -1.39 -17.82
CA THR A 159 -7.88 -2.73 -17.35
C THR A 159 -6.86 -3.27 -16.36
N VAL A 160 -7.27 -4.28 -15.56
CA VAL A 160 -6.38 -4.92 -14.58
C VAL A 160 -5.23 -5.65 -15.29
N ILE A 161 -5.54 -6.43 -16.33
CA ILE A 161 -4.53 -7.18 -17.09
C ILE A 161 -3.60 -6.24 -17.82
N GLY A 162 -4.12 -5.29 -18.59
CA GLY A 162 -3.28 -4.35 -19.33
C GLY A 162 -2.43 -3.45 -18.44
N GLY A 163 -2.94 -3.03 -17.26
CA GLY A 163 -2.14 -2.35 -16.25
C GLY A 163 -1.03 -3.23 -15.69
N THR A 164 -1.31 -4.53 -15.48
CA THR A 164 -0.30 -5.51 -15.03
C THR A 164 0.78 -5.73 -16.09
N GLU A 165 0.38 -5.94 -17.35
CA GLU A 165 1.32 -6.10 -18.47
C GLU A 165 2.24 -4.87 -18.61
N ALA A 166 1.67 -3.66 -18.51
CA ALA A 166 2.42 -2.41 -18.60
C ALA A 166 3.40 -2.18 -17.42
N ILE A 167 3.16 -2.82 -16.26
CA ILE A 167 4.10 -2.80 -15.12
C ILE A 167 5.25 -3.77 -15.35
N LEU A 168 5.02 -4.87 -16.04
CA LEU A 168 6.01 -5.93 -16.28
C LEU A 168 6.88 -5.67 -17.52
N ALA A 169 6.41 -4.82 -18.45
CA ALA A 169 7.14 -4.43 -19.66
C ALA A 169 8.19 -3.35 -19.40
#